data_0618e9380b728f5522f9fc80543ae210
#
_entry.id   0618e9380b728f5522f9fc80543ae210
#
_cell.length_a   1.000
_cell.length_b   1.000
_cell.length_c   1.000
_cell.angle_alpha   90.00
_cell.angle_beta   90.00
_cell.angle_gamma   90.00
#
_symmetry.space_group_name_H-M   'P 1'
#
loop_
_entity.id
_entity.type
_entity.pdbx_description
1 polymer ?
#
loop_
_entity_poly.entity_id
_entity_poly.type
_entity_poly.pdbx_seq_one_letter_code
_entity_poly.pdbx_strand_id
1 'polypeptide(L)'
;MEEANIYYYQVTLLKSSAPILTYHFEEPLKIGQIIEVPVHSKTKKAMVYKEVEEPQDFKTSKISKVLDVYYNEKQIEIAKFISTYYFSSLGEAVALFIPYRVRLLSHQSNDILNNGAIDGAMAIAPYALPTLSEEQEKAYELLLKKDRALLFGVTGSGKTEVFIKLMAESINKGKQCIFLMPEISLTPQMEKRLKKYFGKRIVMWHSKLTKKRKEETVEKIYNGEVDIVAGARSALFMPLENLGLIIVDEEHDDSYKSMMKPRYHARDMAVYMGHKLGAKVVLASATPSLSSYHKYDVVRLKTPFIKTQKNYYFVEGTTLTNGMIKRLNNNFEKGEQSLLFIPTRGNFKYLYCQKCGVTHMCPYCSVGMALHRNLRYLKCHYCNYTEAIQESCTHCGHTPLTSQRMGTVEAKEMIESAIPSMVIEQFDRDSITTASKLKKALKRFENKESHLLLGTQMLSKGHDYANITLSIILGIDYILGLGDYRARERAMSLLIQIAGRSGRAKSADVIIQSSNKDFFDLYLNDYEAFLKDEMFFVEDMYPPFMSLARILISHVKEEKASKITLDTVTKLKEFKDVEIVGHGKAPIERVANKYRFNILLRCEKRSILLKALHAVNNPLIEIDMDALDFS
;
A
#
# COMPACT_ATOMS: atom_id res chain seq x y z
N MET A 1 -29.27 -20.59 47.58
CA MET A 1 -29.01 -19.92 46.32
C MET A 1 -27.52 -19.75 46.29
N GLU A 2 -26.83 -20.51 45.46
CA GLU A 2 -25.39 -20.26 45.24
C GLU A 2 -25.24 -18.84 44.70
N GLU A 3 -24.47 -18.02 45.35
CA GLU A 3 -24.12 -16.69 44.86
C GLU A 3 -23.39 -16.94 43.53
N ALA A 4 -23.99 -16.51 42.42
CA ALA A 4 -23.32 -16.61 41.11
C ALA A 4 -22.02 -15.81 41.18
N ASN A 5 -20.89 -16.48 40.99
CA ASN A 5 -19.60 -15.81 40.90
C ASN A 5 -19.65 -14.80 39.74
N ILE A 6 -19.46 -13.52 40.06
CA ILE A 6 -19.39 -12.45 39.06
C ILE A 6 -17.91 -12.17 38.75
N TYR A 7 -17.55 -12.23 37.48
CA TYR A 7 -16.20 -11.94 37.00
C TYR A 7 -16.17 -10.58 36.33
N TYR A 8 -15.12 -9.81 36.53
CA TYR A 8 -14.97 -8.47 35.99
C TYR A 8 -13.83 -8.45 34.96
N TYR A 9 -14.08 -7.81 33.81
CA TYR A 9 -13.15 -7.80 32.70
C TYR A 9 -12.93 -6.40 32.16
N GLN A 10 -11.68 -6.03 32.00
CA GLN A 10 -11.28 -4.93 31.13
C GLN A 10 -11.39 -5.38 29.69
N VAL A 11 -12.04 -4.58 28.86
CA VAL A 11 -12.25 -4.88 27.43
C VAL A 11 -11.85 -3.71 26.55
N THR A 12 -11.39 -4.01 25.32
CA THR A 12 -11.13 -3.01 24.30
C THR A 12 -12.18 -3.11 23.19
N LEU A 13 -12.81 -1.97 22.87
CA LEU A 13 -13.82 -1.89 21.79
C LEU A 13 -13.14 -2.01 20.42
N LEU A 14 -13.58 -2.95 19.59
CA LEU A 14 -13.01 -3.15 18.26
C LEU A 14 -13.32 -1.97 17.33
N LYS A 15 -12.33 -1.57 16.51
CA LYS A 15 -12.41 -0.44 15.55
C LYS A 15 -12.76 0.89 16.23
N SER A 16 -12.31 1.09 17.44
CA SER A 16 -12.64 2.26 18.25
C SER A 16 -11.40 2.83 18.92
N SER A 17 -11.30 4.15 18.96
CA SER A 17 -10.29 4.88 19.73
C SER A 17 -10.67 5.06 21.20
N ALA A 18 -11.78 4.47 21.65
CA ALA A 18 -12.22 4.54 23.04
C ALA A 18 -11.17 3.91 23.98
N PRO A 19 -11.06 4.41 25.24
CA PRO A 19 -10.23 3.78 26.25
C PRO A 19 -10.72 2.36 26.59
N ILE A 20 -9.93 1.64 27.35
CA ILE A 20 -10.31 0.35 27.94
C ILE A 20 -11.49 0.59 28.90
N LEU A 21 -12.52 -0.24 28.80
CA LEU A 21 -13.74 -0.19 29.61
C LEU A 21 -13.85 -1.45 30.47
N THR A 22 -14.59 -1.39 31.57
CA THR A 22 -14.80 -2.54 32.46
C THR A 22 -16.26 -3.01 32.39
N TYR A 23 -16.45 -4.33 32.26
CA TYR A 23 -17.75 -5.02 32.24
C TYR A 23 -17.70 -6.25 33.13
N HIS A 24 -18.86 -6.81 33.47
CA HIS A 24 -18.96 -8.05 34.23
C HIS A 24 -19.72 -9.15 33.48
N PHE A 25 -19.46 -10.40 33.86
CA PHE A 25 -20.13 -11.59 33.35
C PHE A 25 -20.21 -12.68 34.42
N GLU A 26 -21.17 -13.61 34.28
CA GLU A 26 -21.43 -14.66 35.28
C GLU A 26 -20.57 -15.91 35.07
N GLU A 27 -19.87 -16.00 33.94
CA GLU A 27 -18.99 -17.14 33.60
C GLU A 27 -17.56 -16.66 33.33
N PRO A 28 -16.53 -17.50 33.60
CA PRO A 28 -15.16 -17.15 33.31
C PRO A 28 -14.91 -17.04 31.81
N LEU A 29 -14.32 -15.93 31.35
CA LEU A 29 -13.96 -15.66 29.96
C LEU A 29 -12.46 -15.72 29.74
N LYS A 30 -12.06 -16.21 28.56
CA LYS A 30 -10.64 -16.24 28.15
C LYS A 30 -10.20 -14.88 27.64
N ILE A 31 -8.95 -14.50 27.95
CA ILE A 31 -8.31 -13.34 27.32
C ILE A 31 -8.28 -13.54 25.80
N GLY A 32 -8.64 -12.49 25.06
CA GLY A 32 -8.79 -12.55 23.60
C GLY A 32 -10.18 -12.93 23.11
N GLN A 33 -11.07 -13.42 23.98
CA GLN A 33 -12.47 -13.74 23.62
C GLN A 33 -13.18 -12.50 23.07
N ILE A 34 -13.91 -12.67 21.98
CA ILE A 34 -14.75 -11.59 21.43
C ILE A 34 -16.13 -11.65 22.04
N ILE A 35 -16.59 -10.49 22.48
CA ILE A 35 -17.85 -10.30 23.18
C ILE A 35 -18.64 -9.13 22.56
N GLU A 36 -19.92 -9.07 22.83
CA GLU A 36 -20.76 -7.92 22.56
C GLU A 36 -21.13 -7.22 23.87
N VAL A 37 -20.90 -5.91 23.92
CA VAL A 37 -21.10 -5.08 25.10
C VAL A 37 -21.99 -3.88 24.80
N PRO A 38 -22.83 -3.43 25.75
CA PRO A 38 -23.60 -2.21 25.61
C PRO A 38 -22.68 -0.99 25.73
N VAL A 39 -22.78 -0.05 24.78
CA VAL A 39 -22.10 1.25 24.81
C VAL A 39 -23.12 2.32 24.48
N HIS A 40 -23.56 3.08 25.48
CA HIS A 40 -24.73 3.96 25.38
C HIS A 40 -25.96 3.17 24.86
N SER A 41 -26.56 3.60 23.78
CA SER A 41 -27.76 2.96 23.17
C SER A 41 -27.43 1.88 22.14
N LYS A 42 -26.14 1.48 21.97
CA LYS A 42 -25.71 0.55 20.90
C LYS A 42 -24.90 -0.61 21.47
N THR A 43 -25.05 -1.77 20.87
CA THR A 43 -24.17 -2.92 21.12
C THR A 43 -22.93 -2.83 20.24
N LYS A 44 -21.74 -3.00 20.81
CA LYS A 44 -20.47 -3.01 20.11
C LYS A 44 -19.70 -4.29 20.40
N LYS A 45 -18.87 -4.72 19.42
CA LYS A 45 -17.93 -5.82 19.63
C LYS A 45 -16.71 -5.33 20.38
N ALA A 46 -16.25 -6.13 21.33
CA ALA A 46 -15.07 -5.89 22.15
C ALA A 46 -14.26 -7.17 22.29
N MET A 47 -13.00 -7.02 22.67
CA MET A 47 -12.11 -8.13 23.05
C MET A 47 -11.86 -8.08 24.57
N VAL A 48 -11.98 -9.21 25.24
CA VAL A 48 -11.56 -9.38 26.62
C VAL A 48 -10.04 -9.20 26.70
N TYR A 49 -9.62 -8.18 27.43
CA TYR A 49 -8.20 -7.81 27.52
C TYR A 49 -7.52 -8.34 28.78
N LYS A 50 -8.19 -8.21 29.93
CA LYS A 50 -7.67 -8.62 31.23
C LYS A 50 -8.83 -8.86 32.19
N GLU A 51 -8.71 -9.88 33.06
CA GLU A 51 -9.55 -10.04 34.24
C GLU A 51 -9.08 -9.08 35.35
N VAL A 52 -10.02 -8.51 36.09
CA VAL A 52 -9.75 -7.53 37.16
C VAL A 52 -10.67 -7.80 38.35
N GLU A 53 -10.34 -7.26 39.51
CA GLU A 53 -11.20 -7.24 40.68
C GLU A 53 -12.40 -6.32 40.45
N GLU A 54 -13.42 -6.45 41.28
CA GLU A 54 -14.59 -5.59 41.26
C GLU A 54 -14.22 -4.11 41.45
N PRO A 55 -14.59 -3.24 40.46
CA PRO A 55 -14.33 -1.80 40.64
C PRO A 55 -15.15 -1.21 41.78
N GLN A 56 -14.51 -0.49 42.69
CA GLN A 56 -15.18 0.14 43.82
C GLN A 56 -15.77 1.52 43.48
N ASP A 57 -15.26 2.18 42.44
CA ASP A 57 -15.56 3.59 42.14
C ASP A 57 -16.72 3.77 41.15
N PHE A 58 -17.17 2.71 40.47
CA PHE A 58 -18.23 2.80 39.44
C PHE A 58 -18.96 1.47 39.23
N LYS A 59 -20.22 1.55 38.78
CA LYS A 59 -21.01 0.36 38.40
C LYS A 59 -20.67 -0.10 37.01
N THR A 60 -20.46 -1.40 36.83
CA THR A 60 -20.20 -2.03 35.54
C THR A 60 -21.52 -2.48 34.89
N SER A 61 -21.51 -2.59 33.57
CA SER A 61 -22.61 -3.19 32.81
C SER A 61 -22.30 -4.65 32.49
N LYS A 62 -23.36 -5.47 32.35
CA LYS A 62 -23.24 -6.88 31.97
C LYS A 62 -22.84 -7.01 30.50
N ILE A 63 -21.99 -7.98 30.17
CA ILE A 63 -21.69 -8.40 28.80
C ILE A 63 -22.95 -8.99 28.16
N SER A 64 -23.32 -8.50 26.98
CA SER A 64 -24.56 -8.91 26.30
C SER A 64 -24.48 -10.28 25.66
N LYS A 65 -23.31 -10.64 25.09
CA LYS A 65 -23.12 -11.90 24.37
C LYS A 65 -21.65 -12.26 24.26
N VAL A 66 -21.34 -13.55 24.37
CA VAL A 66 -20.02 -14.11 24.06
C VAL A 66 -20.08 -14.74 22.66
N LEU A 67 -19.03 -14.51 21.83
CA LEU A 67 -18.97 -15.02 20.46
C LEU A 67 -17.96 -16.19 20.38
N ASP A 68 -18.18 -17.12 19.44
CA ASP A 68 -17.33 -18.30 19.22
C ASP A 68 -16.02 -18.00 18.47
N VAL A 69 -15.47 -16.81 18.69
CA VAL A 69 -14.24 -16.35 18.04
C VAL A 69 -13.37 -15.61 19.04
N TYR A 70 -12.07 -15.73 18.87
CA TYR A 70 -11.09 -15.14 19.79
C TYR A 70 -9.81 -14.71 19.06
N TYR A 71 -9.07 -13.80 19.66
CA TYR A 71 -7.70 -13.47 19.28
C TYR A 71 -6.73 -14.28 20.14
N ASN A 72 -5.78 -14.95 19.52
CA ASN A 72 -4.76 -15.68 20.25
C ASN A 72 -3.71 -14.73 20.86
N GLU A 73 -2.87 -15.26 21.74
CA GLU A 73 -1.87 -14.48 22.46
C GLU A 73 -0.90 -13.75 21.51
N LYS A 74 -0.45 -14.42 20.43
CA LYS A 74 0.45 -13.83 19.43
C LYS A 74 -0.20 -12.66 18.68
N GLN A 75 -1.49 -12.78 18.31
CA GLN A 75 -2.22 -11.67 17.69
C GLN A 75 -2.33 -10.47 18.62
N ILE A 76 -2.60 -10.72 19.90
CA ILE A 76 -2.69 -9.67 20.94
C ILE A 76 -1.33 -9.01 21.15
N GLU A 77 -0.23 -9.79 21.22
CA GLU A 77 1.12 -9.25 21.34
C GLU A 77 1.48 -8.35 20.16
N ILE A 78 1.22 -8.80 18.93
CA ILE A 78 1.47 -8.01 17.71
C ILE A 78 0.59 -6.76 17.68
N ALA A 79 -0.68 -6.87 18.10
CA ALA A 79 -1.59 -5.72 18.18
C ALA A 79 -1.13 -4.68 19.22
N LYS A 80 -0.58 -5.11 20.37
CA LYS A 80 0.05 -4.23 21.37
C LYS A 80 1.23 -3.49 20.75
N PHE A 81 2.09 -4.18 20.00
CA PHE A 81 3.19 -3.54 19.29
C PHE A 81 2.67 -2.49 18.29
N ILE A 82 1.68 -2.83 17.45
CA ILE A 82 1.08 -1.90 16.49
C ILE A 82 0.50 -0.68 17.20
N SER A 83 -0.24 -0.88 18.31
CA SER A 83 -0.84 0.19 19.09
C SER A 83 0.21 1.16 19.63
N THR A 84 1.29 0.63 20.21
CA THR A 84 2.36 1.43 20.81
C THR A 84 3.22 2.12 19.76
N TYR A 85 3.62 1.38 18.71
CA TYR A 85 4.54 1.89 17.71
C TYR A 85 3.89 2.88 16.73
N TYR A 86 2.63 2.63 16.33
CA TYR A 86 1.91 3.46 15.36
C TYR A 86 0.85 4.36 15.99
N PHE A 87 0.92 4.58 17.30
CA PHE A 87 0.08 5.54 18.03
C PHE A 87 -1.43 5.39 17.74
N SER A 88 -1.91 4.16 17.87
CA SER A 88 -3.34 3.83 17.78
C SER A 88 -3.86 3.23 19.07
N SER A 89 -5.18 3.15 19.22
CA SER A 89 -5.76 2.36 20.31
C SER A 89 -5.52 0.87 20.11
N LEU A 90 -5.55 0.10 21.19
CA LEU A 90 -5.47 -1.36 21.10
C LEU A 90 -6.67 -1.93 20.30
N GLY A 91 -7.86 -1.32 20.45
CA GLY A 91 -9.05 -1.73 19.72
C GLY A 91 -8.98 -1.51 18.20
N GLU A 92 -8.29 -0.45 17.76
CA GLU A 92 -7.98 -0.23 16.35
C GLU A 92 -6.94 -1.23 15.84
N ALA A 93 -5.91 -1.51 16.65
CA ALA A 93 -4.82 -2.41 16.27
C ALA A 93 -5.28 -3.87 16.18
N VAL A 94 -5.99 -4.39 17.19
CA VAL A 94 -6.47 -5.77 17.20
C VAL A 94 -7.52 -6.03 16.13
N ALA A 95 -8.30 -5.00 15.78
CA ALA A 95 -9.30 -5.08 14.71
C ALA A 95 -8.73 -5.21 13.28
N LEU A 96 -7.42 -5.09 13.10
CA LEU A 96 -6.75 -5.45 11.84
C LEU A 96 -6.78 -6.96 11.60
N PHE A 97 -6.71 -7.74 12.66
CA PHE A 97 -6.66 -9.20 12.58
C PHE A 97 -8.05 -9.79 12.36
N ILE A 98 -8.09 -10.88 11.63
CA ILE A 98 -9.24 -11.79 11.63
C ILE A 98 -9.04 -12.73 12.83
N PRO A 99 -10.05 -12.88 13.73
CA PRO A 99 -9.94 -13.76 14.89
C PRO A 99 -9.90 -15.24 14.49
N TYR A 100 -9.49 -16.10 15.40
CA TYR A 100 -9.64 -17.55 15.28
C TYR A 100 -11.03 -17.98 15.73
N ARG A 101 -11.50 -19.16 15.27
CA ARG A 101 -12.74 -19.79 15.77
C ARG A 101 -12.43 -20.67 16.96
N VAL A 102 -13.27 -20.65 17.99
CA VAL A 102 -13.24 -21.61 19.07
C VAL A 102 -13.62 -22.98 18.49
N ARG A 103 -12.71 -23.93 18.50
CA ARG A 103 -13.02 -25.33 18.17
C ARG A 103 -13.74 -25.92 19.38
N LEU A 104 -15.03 -26.19 19.27
CA LEU A 104 -15.72 -27.05 20.22
C LEU A 104 -15.08 -28.43 20.09
N LEU A 105 -14.42 -28.89 21.13
CA LEU A 105 -13.98 -30.28 21.26
C LEU A 105 -15.28 -31.12 21.30
N SER A 106 -15.74 -31.58 20.13
CA SER A 106 -16.73 -32.65 20.09
C SER A 106 -16.11 -33.87 20.76
N HIS A 107 -16.81 -34.45 21.72
CA HIS A 107 -16.40 -35.67 22.48
C HIS A 107 -16.29 -36.92 21.59
N GLN A 108 -15.65 -36.85 20.45
CA GLN A 108 -15.36 -37.98 19.58
C GLN A 108 -14.00 -37.73 18.94
N SER A 109 -12.95 -38.07 19.66
CA SER A 109 -11.66 -38.51 19.10
C SER A 109 -10.59 -38.68 20.20
N ASN A 110 -10.82 -39.65 21.10
CA ASN A 110 -9.72 -40.23 21.85
C ASN A 110 -8.83 -41.16 20.97
N ASP A 111 -9.10 -41.27 19.67
CA ASP A 111 -8.39 -42.20 18.77
C ASP A 111 -7.32 -41.52 17.87
N ILE A 112 -7.07 -40.20 18.00
CA ILE A 112 -6.10 -39.50 17.14
C ILE A 112 -4.76 -39.19 17.85
N LEU A 113 -4.63 -39.49 19.13
CA LEU A 113 -3.37 -39.27 19.88
C LEU A 113 -2.37 -40.43 19.84
N ASN A 114 -2.69 -41.57 19.22
CA ASN A 114 -1.82 -42.73 19.19
C ASN A 114 -1.36 -43.21 17.80
N ASN A 115 -1.71 -42.52 16.72
CA ASN A 115 -1.10 -42.82 15.42
C ASN A 115 -0.33 -41.59 14.94
N GLY A 116 0.98 -41.61 15.18
CA GLY A 116 1.94 -40.75 14.51
C GLY A 116 1.82 -40.94 12.99
N ALA A 117 1.95 -39.85 12.29
CA ALA A 117 1.79 -39.65 10.87
C ALA A 117 0.35 -39.27 10.49
N ILE A 118 0.16 -37.96 10.27
CA ILE A 118 -0.89 -37.47 9.38
C ILE A 118 -0.53 -37.99 7.97
N ASP A 119 -0.97 -39.21 7.69
CA ASP A 119 -1.04 -39.74 6.34
C ASP A 119 -2.16 -38.98 5.61
N GLY A 120 -1.82 -37.85 5.05
CA GLY A 120 -2.74 -36.95 4.39
C GLY A 120 -2.09 -35.66 3.86
N ALA A 121 -0.75 -35.61 3.87
CA ALA A 121 -0.06 -34.67 2.97
C ALA A 121 -0.40 -35.11 1.54
N MET A 122 -1.59 -34.71 1.05
CA MET A 122 -1.81 -34.71 -0.39
C MET A 122 -0.63 -33.92 -0.98
N ALA A 123 0.34 -34.66 -1.52
CA ALA A 123 1.40 -34.12 -2.32
C ALA A 123 0.77 -33.06 -3.23
N ILE A 124 1.44 -31.93 -3.41
CA ILE A 124 1.02 -30.97 -4.44
C ILE A 124 1.03 -31.75 -5.73
N ALA A 125 -0.08 -32.41 -6.03
CA ALA A 125 -0.30 -33.12 -7.26
C ALA A 125 -1.35 -32.34 -8.05
N PRO A 126 -1.31 -32.35 -9.30
CA PRO A 126 -0.35 -32.84 -10.28
C PRO A 126 0.08 -31.73 -11.29
N TYR A 127 0.23 -30.49 -10.83
CA TYR A 127 0.66 -29.41 -11.73
C TYR A 127 2.17 -29.32 -11.68
N ALA A 128 2.84 -29.57 -12.80
CA ALA A 128 4.28 -29.41 -12.92
C ALA A 128 4.68 -27.98 -12.49
N LEU A 129 5.47 -27.88 -11.41
CA LEU A 129 6.03 -26.60 -10.96
C LEU A 129 6.85 -25.97 -12.11
N PRO A 130 7.00 -24.64 -12.13
CA PRO A 130 7.79 -24.00 -13.17
C PRO A 130 9.24 -24.49 -13.11
N THR A 131 9.82 -24.75 -14.28
CA THR A 131 11.25 -24.99 -14.40
C THR A 131 11.96 -23.66 -14.25
N LEU A 132 12.92 -23.59 -13.32
CA LEU A 132 13.73 -22.41 -13.09
C LEU A 132 14.94 -22.39 -14.05
N SER A 133 15.38 -21.21 -14.44
CA SER A 133 16.70 -21.02 -15.06
C SER A 133 17.79 -21.24 -14.02
N GLU A 134 19.03 -21.40 -14.45
CA GLU A 134 20.18 -21.57 -13.55
C GLU A 134 20.32 -20.41 -12.55
N GLU A 135 20.11 -19.17 -13.00
CA GLU A 135 20.16 -17.99 -12.13
C GLU A 135 19.00 -17.99 -11.12
N GLN A 136 17.80 -18.38 -11.53
CA GLN A 136 16.64 -18.49 -10.64
C GLN A 136 16.81 -19.64 -9.63
N GLU A 137 17.40 -20.78 -10.02
CA GLU A 137 17.66 -21.89 -9.11
C GLU A 137 18.67 -21.50 -8.02
N LYS A 138 19.78 -20.84 -8.41
CA LYS A 138 20.75 -20.28 -7.44
C LYS A 138 20.08 -19.28 -6.48
N ALA A 139 19.23 -18.39 -7.00
CA ALA A 139 18.48 -17.45 -6.15
C ALA A 139 17.53 -18.17 -5.19
N TYR A 140 16.81 -19.18 -5.66
CA TYR A 140 15.92 -20.01 -4.86
C TYR A 140 16.66 -20.70 -3.72
N GLU A 141 17.80 -21.36 -4.00
CA GLU A 141 18.64 -22.01 -2.99
C GLU A 141 19.18 -21.05 -1.93
N LEU A 142 19.60 -19.83 -2.35
CA LEU A 142 20.05 -18.78 -1.43
C LEU A 142 18.91 -18.32 -0.52
N LEU A 143 17.70 -18.12 -1.08
CA LEU A 143 16.52 -17.72 -0.31
C LEU A 143 16.08 -18.81 0.68
N LEU A 144 16.26 -20.08 0.37
CA LEU A 144 15.96 -21.17 1.32
C LEU A 144 16.85 -21.14 2.57
N LYS A 145 18.08 -20.62 2.45
CA LYS A 145 19.06 -20.56 3.57
C LYS A 145 18.88 -19.33 4.47
N LYS A 146 18.08 -18.33 4.05
CA LYS A 146 17.93 -17.05 4.76
C LYS A 146 16.54 -16.93 5.37
N ASP A 147 16.45 -16.44 6.60
CA ASP A 147 15.17 -16.17 7.25
C ASP A 147 14.52 -14.88 6.70
N ARG A 148 15.36 -13.93 6.31
CA ARG A 148 14.94 -12.65 5.72
C ARG A 148 15.89 -12.28 4.60
N ALA A 149 15.33 -11.96 3.42
CA ALA A 149 16.13 -11.56 2.27
C ALA A 149 15.35 -10.64 1.34
N LEU A 150 16.08 -9.86 0.55
CA LEU A 150 15.57 -9.07 -0.55
C LEU A 150 15.90 -9.76 -1.88
N LEU A 151 14.88 -10.21 -2.61
CA LEU A 151 15.04 -10.66 -3.99
C LEU A 151 14.99 -9.44 -4.93
N PHE A 152 16.14 -8.96 -5.33
CA PHE A 152 16.28 -7.88 -6.28
C PHE A 152 16.42 -8.45 -7.71
N GLY A 153 15.32 -8.49 -8.44
CA GLY A 153 15.28 -9.05 -9.79
C GLY A 153 14.80 -8.04 -10.81
N VAL A 154 15.54 -7.84 -11.88
CA VAL A 154 15.14 -6.94 -12.97
C VAL A 154 13.74 -7.27 -13.50
N THR A 155 13.09 -6.31 -14.16
CA THR A 155 11.78 -6.56 -14.77
C THR A 155 11.86 -7.70 -15.78
N GLY A 156 10.95 -8.68 -15.66
CA GLY A 156 10.95 -9.86 -16.54
C GLY A 156 11.96 -10.95 -16.17
N SER A 157 12.63 -10.88 -15.01
CA SER A 157 13.56 -11.92 -14.54
C SER A 157 12.89 -13.20 -14.01
N GLY A 158 11.55 -13.23 -13.95
CA GLY A 158 10.82 -14.40 -13.46
C GLY A 158 10.79 -14.55 -11.94
N LYS A 159 10.75 -13.46 -11.18
CA LYS A 159 10.56 -13.51 -9.71
C LYS A 159 9.39 -14.37 -9.28
N THR A 160 8.29 -14.34 -10.03
CA THR A 160 7.07 -15.09 -9.72
C THR A 160 7.29 -16.60 -9.75
N GLU A 161 8.12 -17.13 -10.64
CA GLU A 161 8.48 -18.55 -10.70
C GLU A 161 9.23 -18.99 -9.44
N VAL A 162 10.14 -18.15 -8.96
CA VAL A 162 10.84 -18.37 -7.69
C VAL A 162 9.86 -18.36 -6.51
N PHE A 163 8.89 -17.42 -6.50
CA PHE A 163 7.85 -17.40 -5.45
C PHE A 163 7.00 -18.65 -5.45
N ILE A 164 6.60 -19.14 -6.63
CA ILE A 164 5.81 -20.36 -6.74
C ILE A 164 6.58 -21.57 -6.15
N LYS A 165 7.88 -21.70 -6.44
CA LYS A 165 8.70 -22.75 -5.85
C LYS A 165 8.86 -22.60 -4.32
N LEU A 166 9.09 -21.38 -3.82
CA LEU A 166 9.18 -21.14 -2.37
C LEU A 166 7.88 -21.47 -1.63
N MET A 167 6.73 -21.09 -2.19
CA MET A 167 5.42 -21.43 -1.64
C MET A 167 5.18 -22.94 -1.66
N ALA A 168 5.49 -23.62 -2.76
CA ALA A 168 5.36 -25.07 -2.88
C ALA A 168 6.22 -25.79 -1.85
N GLU A 169 7.48 -25.39 -1.66
CA GLU A 169 8.38 -25.93 -0.66
C GLU A 169 7.86 -25.74 0.78
N SER A 170 7.30 -24.55 1.06
CA SER A 170 6.70 -24.27 2.37
C SER A 170 5.49 -25.16 2.65
N ILE A 171 4.63 -25.36 1.66
CA ILE A 171 3.44 -26.22 1.78
C ILE A 171 3.84 -27.69 1.93
N ASN A 172 4.86 -28.15 1.22
CA ASN A 172 5.38 -29.53 1.37
C ASN A 172 5.90 -29.81 2.78
N LYS A 173 6.33 -28.76 3.50
CA LYS A 173 6.70 -28.82 4.93
C LYS A 173 5.51 -28.66 5.89
N GLY A 174 4.27 -28.70 5.39
CA GLY A 174 3.06 -28.49 6.18
C GLY A 174 2.88 -27.07 6.69
N LYS A 175 3.53 -26.09 6.05
CA LYS A 175 3.46 -24.66 6.43
C LYS A 175 2.56 -23.88 5.49
N GLN A 176 1.91 -22.85 6.04
CA GLN A 176 1.07 -21.92 5.30
C GLN A 176 1.85 -20.68 4.84
N CYS A 177 1.36 -20.01 3.80
CA CYS A 177 2.03 -18.88 3.18
C CYS A 177 1.13 -17.65 3.09
N ILE A 178 1.73 -16.47 3.25
CA ILE A 178 1.13 -15.19 2.88
C ILE A 178 1.92 -14.62 1.70
N PHE A 179 1.19 -14.26 0.63
CA PHE A 179 1.77 -13.57 -0.52
C PHE A 179 1.16 -12.18 -0.67
N LEU A 180 1.89 -11.16 -0.24
CA LEU A 180 1.48 -9.77 -0.35
C LEU A 180 1.89 -9.19 -1.70
N MET A 181 0.95 -8.46 -2.31
CA MET A 181 1.18 -7.68 -3.51
C MET A 181 0.36 -6.39 -3.48
N PRO A 182 0.77 -5.32 -4.19
CA PRO A 182 -0.03 -4.10 -4.29
C PRO A 182 -1.44 -4.38 -4.79
N GLU A 183 -2.44 -3.65 -4.28
CA GLU A 183 -3.87 -3.90 -4.61
C GLU A 183 -4.14 -3.86 -6.13
N ILE A 184 -3.39 -3.04 -6.86
CA ILE A 184 -3.49 -2.92 -8.33
C ILE A 184 -2.92 -4.17 -9.04
N SER A 185 -1.95 -4.85 -8.45
CA SER A 185 -1.35 -6.08 -8.98
C SER A 185 -2.21 -7.33 -8.76
N LEU A 186 -3.27 -7.22 -7.95
CA LEU A 186 -4.27 -8.27 -7.71
C LEU A 186 -5.19 -8.42 -8.92
N THR A 187 -4.63 -8.87 -10.03
CA THR A 187 -5.34 -9.00 -11.30
C THR A 187 -5.92 -10.40 -11.48
N PRO A 188 -6.98 -10.54 -12.29
CA PRO A 188 -7.48 -11.86 -12.67
C PRO A 188 -6.42 -12.74 -13.32
N GLN A 189 -5.45 -12.15 -14.01
CA GLN A 189 -4.32 -12.87 -14.64
C GLN A 189 -3.42 -13.49 -13.56
N MET A 190 -3.05 -12.72 -12.53
CA MET A 190 -2.25 -13.23 -11.41
C MET A 190 -2.99 -14.32 -10.63
N GLU A 191 -4.28 -14.11 -10.33
CA GLU A 191 -5.11 -15.12 -9.69
C GLU A 191 -5.16 -16.42 -10.51
N LYS A 192 -5.39 -16.32 -11.82
CA LYS A 192 -5.40 -17.47 -12.73
C LYS A 192 -4.04 -18.18 -12.76
N ARG A 193 -2.94 -17.41 -12.80
CA ARG A 193 -1.56 -17.95 -12.79
C ARG A 193 -1.28 -18.75 -11.52
N LEU A 194 -1.59 -18.20 -10.33
CA LEU A 194 -1.37 -18.87 -9.07
C LEU A 194 -2.28 -20.08 -8.90
N LYS A 195 -3.56 -19.98 -9.27
CA LYS A 195 -4.50 -21.11 -9.23
C LYS A 195 -4.11 -22.27 -10.15
N LYS A 196 -3.36 -21.99 -11.22
CA LYS A 196 -2.80 -23.05 -12.08
C LYS A 196 -1.89 -24.00 -11.31
N TYR A 197 -1.17 -23.51 -10.30
CA TYR A 197 -0.22 -24.29 -9.51
C TYR A 197 -0.78 -24.79 -8.18
N PHE A 198 -1.68 -24.04 -7.56
CA PHE A 198 -2.16 -24.31 -6.20
C PHE A 198 -3.66 -24.64 -6.11
N GLY A 199 -4.38 -24.56 -7.22
CA GLY A 199 -5.79 -24.95 -7.30
C GLY A 199 -6.66 -24.24 -6.27
N LYS A 200 -7.37 -25.02 -5.45
CA LYS A 200 -8.27 -24.53 -4.40
C LYS A 200 -7.54 -24.15 -3.10
N ARG A 201 -6.27 -24.53 -2.95
CA ARG A 201 -5.45 -24.26 -1.75
C ARG A 201 -5.01 -22.80 -1.62
N ILE A 202 -5.25 -21.96 -2.64
CA ILE A 202 -4.99 -20.53 -2.65
C ILE A 202 -6.27 -19.70 -2.67
N VAL A 203 -6.32 -18.67 -1.85
CA VAL A 203 -7.39 -17.67 -1.84
C VAL A 203 -6.83 -16.27 -2.05
N MET A 204 -7.65 -15.40 -2.68
CA MET A 204 -7.32 -13.98 -2.85
C MET A 204 -8.04 -13.16 -1.78
N TRP A 205 -7.29 -12.21 -1.13
CA TRP A 205 -7.83 -11.36 -0.08
C TRP A 205 -7.53 -9.88 -0.33
N HIS A 206 -8.59 -9.07 -0.47
CA HIS A 206 -8.47 -7.61 -0.65
C HIS A 206 -9.76 -6.87 -0.23
N SER A 207 -9.64 -5.55 -0.09
CA SER A 207 -10.73 -4.67 0.42
C SER A 207 -12.00 -4.73 -0.43
N LYS A 208 -11.88 -4.92 -1.75
CA LYS A 208 -12.99 -4.93 -2.72
C LYS A 208 -13.79 -6.25 -2.78
N LEU A 209 -13.40 -7.27 -2.01
CA LEU A 209 -14.20 -8.49 -1.91
C LEU A 209 -15.55 -8.18 -1.25
N THR A 210 -16.62 -8.78 -1.77
CA THR A 210 -17.95 -8.70 -1.15
C THR A 210 -17.94 -9.33 0.24
N LYS A 211 -18.87 -8.91 1.12
CA LYS A 211 -18.99 -9.47 2.47
C LYS A 211 -19.11 -10.99 2.44
N LYS A 212 -19.98 -11.53 1.58
CA LYS A 212 -20.17 -12.97 1.41
C LYS A 212 -18.87 -13.70 1.04
N ARG A 213 -18.11 -13.18 0.06
CA ARG A 213 -16.82 -13.78 -0.34
C ARG A 213 -15.78 -13.72 0.77
N LYS A 214 -15.79 -12.66 1.59
CA LYS A 214 -14.90 -12.57 2.76
C LYS A 214 -15.23 -13.65 3.78
N GLU A 215 -16.51 -13.83 4.09
CA GLU A 215 -17.00 -14.86 5.00
C GLU A 215 -16.65 -16.26 4.48
N GLU A 216 -16.94 -16.57 3.21
CA GLU A 216 -16.56 -17.84 2.57
C GLU A 216 -15.05 -18.11 2.60
N THR A 217 -14.23 -17.07 2.42
CA THR A 217 -12.76 -17.20 2.48
C THR A 217 -12.29 -17.52 3.89
N VAL A 218 -12.81 -16.82 4.88
CA VAL A 218 -12.49 -17.06 6.29
C VAL A 218 -12.92 -18.46 6.72
N GLU A 219 -14.10 -18.91 6.28
CA GLU A 219 -14.60 -20.28 6.56
C GLU A 219 -13.65 -21.34 6.01
N LYS A 220 -13.19 -21.21 4.77
CA LYS A 220 -12.20 -22.11 4.19
C LYS A 220 -10.88 -22.17 4.97
N ILE A 221 -10.44 -21.03 5.50
CA ILE A 221 -9.24 -21.00 6.34
C ILE A 221 -9.47 -21.73 7.65
N TYR A 222 -10.62 -21.55 8.30
CA TYR A 222 -10.97 -22.26 9.53
C TYR A 222 -11.09 -23.77 9.34
N ASN A 223 -11.53 -24.20 8.15
CA ASN A 223 -11.61 -25.61 7.78
C ASN A 223 -10.26 -26.23 7.37
N GLY A 224 -9.17 -25.44 7.32
CA GLY A 224 -7.86 -25.95 6.89
C GLY A 224 -7.74 -26.21 5.38
N GLU A 225 -8.66 -25.68 4.56
CA GLU A 225 -8.67 -25.86 3.10
C GLU A 225 -7.66 -24.94 2.38
N VAL A 226 -7.05 -23.97 3.09
CA VAL A 226 -6.23 -22.91 2.52
C VAL A 226 -4.81 -22.97 3.05
N ASP A 227 -3.85 -23.05 2.14
CA ASP A 227 -2.42 -22.97 2.48
C ASP A 227 -1.80 -21.62 2.10
N ILE A 228 -2.37 -20.95 1.12
CA ILE A 228 -1.86 -19.66 0.64
C ILE A 228 -2.95 -18.60 0.68
N VAL A 229 -2.66 -17.51 1.38
CA VAL A 229 -3.44 -16.28 1.27
C VAL A 229 -2.65 -15.26 0.47
N ALA A 230 -3.09 -15.00 -0.77
CA ALA A 230 -2.52 -13.97 -1.62
C ALA A 230 -3.38 -12.71 -1.57
N GLY A 231 -2.77 -11.53 -1.42
CA GLY A 231 -3.60 -10.34 -1.31
C GLY A 231 -2.86 -9.04 -1.06
N ALA A 232 -3.67 -7.98 -0.83
CA ALA A 232 -3.16 -6.68 -0.43
C ALA A 232 -2.73 -6.70 1.05
N ARG A 233 -2.24 -5.57 1.54
CA ARG A 233 -1.73 -5.41 2.94
C ARG A 233 -2.59 -6.04 4.02
N SER A 234 -3.92 -6.10 3.87
CA SER A 234 -4.81 -6.72 4.86
C SER A 234 -4.75 -8.25 4.90
N ALA A 235 -4.18 -8.89 3.88
CA ALA A 235 -3.95 -10.34 3.88
C ALA A 235 -2.93 -10.77 4.95
N LEU A 236 -2.09 -9.86 5.41
CA LEU A 236 -1.09 -10.10 6.45
C LEU A 236 -1.72 -10.54 7.80
N PHE A 237 -2.95 -10.15 8.07
CA PHE A 237 -3.61 -10.37 9.36
C PHE A 237 -4.62 -11.52 9.35
N MET A 238 -4.49 -12.45 8.40
CA MET A 238 -5.35 -13.63 8.31
C MET A 238 -4.96 -14.69 9.37
N PRO A 239 -5.93 -15.47 9.88
CA PRO A 239 -5.72 -16.39 11.00
C PRO A 239 -5.11 -17.72 10.52
N LEU A 240 -3.87 -17.69 10.05
CA LEU A 240 -3.11 -18.86 9.65
C LEU A 240 -2.41 -19.48 10.86
N GLU A 241 -2.70 -20.75 11.15
CA GLU A 241 -2.19 -21.44 12.36
C GLU A 241 -0.71 -21.80 12.24
N ASN A 242 -0.26 -22.16 11.04
CA ASN A 242 1.08 -22.67 10.78
C ASN A 242 1.84 -21.88 9.73
N LEU A 243 1.86 -20.55 9.89
CA LEU A 243 2.54 -19.65 8.96
C LEU A 243 4.05 -19.91 8.90
N GLY A 244 4.58 -20.22 7.71
CA GLY A 244 6.01 -20.49 7.51
C GLY A 244 6.69 -19.57 6.50
N LEU A 245 5.93 -18.88 5.67
CA LEU A 245 6.48 -18.00 4.63
C LEU A 245 5.62 -16.76 4.41
N ILE A 246 6.27 -15.61 4.35
CA ILE A 246 5.66 -14.34 3.92
C ILE A 246 6.47 -13.81 2.74
N ILE A 247 5.82 -13.62 1.60
CA ILE A 247 6.42 -12.96 0.43
C ILE A 247 5.76 -11.58 0.27
N VAL A 248 6.58 -10.55 0.05
CA VAL A 248 6.13 -9.18 -0.20
C VAL A 248 6.66 -8.76 -1.56
N ASP A 249 5.83 -8.85 -2.60
CA ASP A 249 6.19 -8.42 -3.95
C ASP A 249 6.01 -6.91 -4.11
N GLU A 250 6.85 -6.30 -4.97
CA GLU A 250 6.92 -4.83 -5.15
C GLU A 250 7.01 -4.10 -3.80
N GLU A 251 7.96 -4.51 -2.93
CA GLU A 251 8.07 -4.08 -1.52
C GLU A 251 8.20 -2.56 -1.33
N HIS A 252 8.68 -1.87 -2.37
CA HIS A 252 8.84 -0.41 -2.42
C HIS A 252 7.52 0.36 -2.57
N ASP A 253 6.40 -0.35 -2.83
CA ASP A 253 5.13 0.30 -3.16
C ASP A 253 4.53 1.04 -1.96
N ASP A 254 4.22 2.34 -2.14
CA ASP A 254 3.63 3.19 -1.09
C ASP A 254 2.27 2.68 -0.59
N SER A 255 1.57 1.81 -1.35
CA SER A 255 0.28 1.24 -0.91
C SER A 255 0.40 0.30 0.30
N TYR A 256 1.61 -0.13 0.64
CA TYR A 256 1.86 -0.88 1.87
C TYR A 256 1.77 -0.03 3.14
N LYS A 257 1.95 1.29 3.05
CA LYS A 257 1.68 2.21 4.16
C LYS A 257 0.18 2.48 4.29
N SER A 258 -0.36 2.31 5.50
CA SER A 258 -1.74 2.67 5.80
C SER A 258 -1.86 4.18 6.02
N MET A 259 -2.76 4.83 5.29
CA MET A 259 -3.08 6.25 5.49
C MET A 259 -4.10 6.47 6.62
N MET A 260 -4.72 5.41 7.10
CA MET A 260 -5.68 5.43 8.23
C MET A 260 -5.06 4.79 9.46
N LYS A 261 -5.51 5.18 10.66
CA LYS A 261 -5.10 4.54 11.91
C LYS A 261 -5.54 3.07 11.96
N PRO A 262 -4.66 2.18 12.40
CA PRO A 262 -3.22 2.34 12.62
C PRO A 262 -2.46 2.60 11.31
N ARG A 263 -1.52 3.57 11.31
CA ARG A 263 -0.75 3.95 10.12
C ARG A 263 0.45 3.01 9.90
N TYR A 264 0.22 1.71 10.00
CA TYR A 264 1.28 0.70 9.85
C TYR A 264 1.80 0.61 8.41
N HIS A 265 3.03 0.14 8.27
CA HIS A 265 3.63 -0.24 6.99
C HIS A 265 3.62 -1.76 6.86
N ALA A 266 2.88 -2.32 5.90
CA ALA A 266 2.66 -3.76 5.82
C ALA A 266 3.94 -4.56 5.51
N ARG A 267 4.89 -4.00 4.73
CA ARG A 267 6.21 -4.60 4.52
C ARG A 267 6.96 -4.77 5.84
N ASP A 268 7.04 -3.72 6.64
CA ASP A 268 7.78 -3.73 7.90
C ASP A 268 7.06 -4.61 8.94
N MET A 269 5.73 -4.61 8.92
CA MET A 269 4.94 -5.53 9.73
C MET A 269 5.11 -7.00 9.30
N ALA A 270 5.26 -7.28 8.00
CA ALA A 270 5.55 -8.64 7.52
C ALA A 270 6.88 -9.15 8.08
N VAL A 271 7.91 -8.29 8.10
CA VAL A 271 9.22 -8.63 8.70
C VAL A 271 9.11 -8.84 10.21
N TYR A 272 8.40 -7.95 10.92
CA TYR A 272 8.18 -8.07 12.36
C TYR A 272 7.40 -9.35 12.70
N MET A 273 6.30 -9.62 11.98
CA MET A 273 5.48 -10.81 12.18
C MET A 273 6.24 -12.08 11.83
N GLY A 274 7.01 -12.08 10.74
CA GLY A 274 7.87 -13.20 10.38
C GLY A 274 8.83 -13.58 11.52
N HIS A 275 9.47 -12.58 12.13
CA HIS A 275 10.34 -12.80 13.30
C HIS A 275 9.57 -13.36 14.50
N LYS A 276 8.40 -12.81 14.83
CA LYS A 276 7.60 -13.23 15.98
C LYS A 276 6.96 -14.61 15.82
N LEU A 277 6.63 -14.98 14.59
CA LEU A 277 5.93 -16.23 14.28
C LEU A 277 6.88 -17.35 13.79
N GLY A 278 8.18 -17.06 13.64
CA GLY A 278 9.17 -18.00 13.09
C GLY A 278 8.96 -18.30 11.60
N ALA A 279 8.39 -17.34 10.86
CA ALA A 279 8.17 -17.48 9.43
C ALA A 279 9.27 -16.76 8.63
N LYS A 280 9.69 -17.38 7.54
CA LYS A 280 10.61 -16.79 6.56
C LYS A 280 9.96 -15.60 5.85
N VAL A 281 10.74 -14.54 5.57
CA VAL A 281 10.25 -13.36 4.86
C VAL A 281 11.11 -13.07 3.64
N VAL A 282 10.48 -13.00 2.47
CA VAL A 282 11.11 -12.62 1.21
C VAL A 282 10.47 -11.32 0.72
N LEU A 283 11.25 -10.25 0.75
CA LEU A 283 10.90 -8.98 0.10
C LEU A 283 11.36 -9.06 -1.34
N ALA A 284 10.61 -8.51 -2.28
CA ALA A 284 11.01 -8.56 -3.68
C ALA A 284 10.64 -7.30 -4.44
N SER A 285 11.51 -6.90 -5.36
CA SER A 285 11.27 -5.77 -6.26
C SER A 285 12.22 -5.81 -7.46
N ALA A 286 11.81 -5.13 -8.55
CA ALA A 286 12.70 -4.77 -9.64
C ALA A 286 13.44 -3.44 -9.36
N THR A 287 12.87 -2.62 -8.51
CA THR A 287 13.40 -1.33 -8.05
C THR A 287 13.21 -1.25 -6.53
N PRO A 288 14.00 -2.03 -5.76
CA PRO A 288 13.83 -2.08 -4.31
C PRO A 288 14.01 -0.70 -3.67
N SER A 289 13.33 -0.50 -2.55
CA SER A 289 13.53 0.69 -1.74
C SER A 289 14.95 0.72 -1.16
N LEU A 290 15.50 1.92 -1.05
CA LEU A 290 16.82 2.12 -0.45
C LEU A 290 16.90 1.50 0.96
N SER A 291 15.83 1.63 1.73
CA SER A 291 15.74 1.04 3.07
C SER A 291 15.81 -0.48 3.07
N SER A 292 15.18 -1.16 2.11
CA SER A 292 15.26 -2.63 2.02
C SER A 292 16.60 -3.09 1.48
N TYR A 293 17.17 -2.37 0.50
CA TYR A 293 18.47 -2.65 -0.06
C TYR A 293 19.60 -2.55 1.00
N HIS A 294 19.51 -1.56 1.89
CA HIS A 294 20.47 -1.38 2.98
C HIS A 294 20.34 -2.41 4.11
N LYS A 295 19.08 -2.81 4.45
CA LYS A 295 18.80 -3.58 5.66
C LYS A 295 18.89 -5.09 5.50
N TYR A 296 18.68 -5.61 4.29
CA TYR A 296 18.53 -7.04 4.07
C TYR A 296 19.58 -7.60 3.11
N ASP A 297 19.89 -8.87 3.29
CA ASP A 297 20.75 -9.61 2.34
C ASP A 297 20.09 -9.63 0.95
N VAL A 298 20.81 -9.14 -0.03
CA VAL A 298 20.35 -9.03 -1.41
C VAL A 298 20.64 -10.30 -2.19
N VAL A 299 19.61 -10.94 -2.73
CA VAL A 299 19.69 -12.01 -3.71
C VAL A 299 19.32 -11.45 -5.08
N ARG A 300 20.19 -11.63 -6.09
CA ARG A 300 20.06 -10.97 -7.39
C ARG A 300 19.51 -11.90 -8.47
N LEU A 301 18.60 -11.35 -9.29
CA LEU A 301 18.25 -11.86 -10.62
C LEU A 301 18.54 -10.74 -11.62
N LYS A 302 19.68 -10.82 -12.28
CA LYS A 302 20.21 -9.76 -13.17
C LYS A 302 19.71 -9.87 -14.60
N THR A 303 19.30 -11.09 -15.01
CA THR A 303 19.00 -11.39 -16.40
C THR A 303 17.48 -11.48 -16.60
N PRO A 304 16.87 -10.71 -17.54
CA PRO A 304 15.50 -10.92 -17.94
C PRO A 304 15.37 -12.23 -18.71
N PHE A 305 14.24 -12.94 -18.56
CA PHE A 305 14.01 -14.21 -19.27
C PHE A 305 14.05 -14.07 -20.79
N ILE A 306 13.51 -12.97 -21.31
CA ILE A 306 13.61 -12.61 -22.73
C ILE A 306 14.52 -11.37 -22.84
N LYS A 307 15.64 -11.52 -23.52
CA LYS A 307 16.58 -10.42 -23.80
C LYS A 307 16.06 -9.65 -25.02
N THR A 308 15.69 -8.39 -24.82
CA THR A 308 15.28 -7.46 -25.89
C THR A 308 16.07 -6.17 -25.76
N GLN A 309 16.26 -5.50 -26.89
CA GLN A 309 16.89 -4.18 -26.90
C GLN A 309 15.85 -3.10 -26.65
N LYS A 310 16.20 -2.13 -25.80
CA LYS A 310 15.42 -0.90 -25.58
C LYS A 310 16.26 0.30 -25.97
N ASN A 311 15.67 1.15 -26.82
CA ASN A 311 16.30 2.41 -27.21
C ASN A 311 15.63 3.54 -26.44
N TYR A 312 16.43 4.35 -25.76
CA TYR A 312 15.94 5.45 -24.94
C TYR A 312 16.17 6.78 -25.65
N TYR A 313 15.12 7.60 -25.72
CA TYR A 313 15.15 8.92 -26.35
C TYR A 313 14.66 9.96 -25.37
N PHE A 314 15.49 10.94 -25.07
CA PHE A 314 15.12 12.06 -24.22
C PHE A 314 14.63 13.24 -25.06
N VAL A 315 13.52 13.84 -24.64
CA VAL A 315 12.89 14.98 -25.32
C VAL A 315 12.53 16.01 -24.25
N GLU A 316 12.91 17.26 -24.48
CA GLU A 316 12.52 18.37 -23.62
C GLU A 316 11.06 18.78 -23.86
N GLY A 317 10.45 19.46 -22.88
CA GLY A 317 9.10 20.00 -22.96
C GLY A 317 8.19 19.50 -21.84
N THR A 318 6.92 19.92 -21.91
CA THR A 318 5.90 19.65 -20.89
C THR A 318 4.60 19.07 -21.44
N THR A 319 4.49 18.94 -22.77
CA THR A 319 3.29 18.49 -23.48
C THR A 319 3.62 17.43 -24.55
N LEU A 320 2.59 16.77 -25.04
CA LEU A 320 2.72 15.84 -26.16
C LEU A 320 3.11 16.61 -27.44
N THR A 321 4.26 16.24 -28.03
CA THR A 321 4.78 16.90 -29.24
C THR A 321 4.29 16.23 -30.51
N ASN A 322 4.30 16.97 -31.64
CA ASN A 322 3.98 16.39 -32.97
C ASN A 322 4.91 15.21 -33.34
N GLY A 323 6.18 15.26 -32.92
CA GLY A 323 7.12 14.15 -33.12
C GLY A 323 6.71 12.87 -32.39
N MET A 324 6.19 12.99 -31.15
CA MET A 324 5.65 11.85 -30.41
C MET A 324 4.37 11.30 -31.05
N ILE A 325 3.47 12.18 -31.50
CA ILE A 325 2.25 11.78 -32.22
C ILE A 325 2.60 11.03 -33.50
N LYS A 326 3.58 11.53 -34.26
CA LYS A 326 4.07 10.84 -35.48
C LYS A 326 4.63 9.44 -35.15
N ARG A 327 5.38 9.29 -34.05
CA ARG A 327 5.88 7.96 -33.64
C ARG A 327 4.75 7.04 -33.18
N LEU A 328 3.72 7.56 -32.50
CA LEU A 328 2.51 6.79 -32.18
C LEU A 328 1.79 6.31 -33.43
N ASN A 329 1.61 7.18 -34.44
CA ASN A 329 0.99 6.82 -35.71
C ASN A 329 1.79 5.74 -36.44
N ASN A 330 3.10 5.92 -36.57
CA ASN A 330 3.98 4.93 -37.20
C ASN A 330 3.91 3.56 -36.52
N ASN A 331 3.82 3.53 -35.18
CA ASN A 331 3.70 2.30 -34.41
C ASN A 331 2.33 1.63 -34.65
N PHE A 332 1.27 2.45 -34.67
CA PHE A 332 -0.09 2.01 -34.98
C PHE A 332 -0.20 1.41 -36.38
N GLU A 333 0.37 2.05 -37.44
CA GLU A 333 0.40 1.56 -38.79
C GLU A 333 1.13 0.21 -38.93
N LYS A 334 2.11 -0.09 -38.09
CA LYS A 334 2.79 -1.38 -38.01
C LYS A 334 1.96 -2.46 -37.30
N GLY A 335 0.75 -2.16 -36.78
CA GLY A 335 -0.06 -3.07 -35.99
C GLY A 335 0.53 -3.38 -34.62
N GLU A 336 1.40 -2.51 -34.11
CA GLU A 336 2.03 -2.62 -32.80
C GLU A 336 1.34 -1.75 -31.77
N GLN A 337 1.50 -2.09 -30.48
CA GLN A 337 0.82 -1.39 -29.39
C GLN A 337 1.75 -0.43 -28.67
N SER A 338 1.18 0.64 -28.17
CA SER A 338 1.91 1.71 -27.47
C SER A 338 1.40 1.92 -26.05
N LEU A 339 2.25 2.51 -25.23
CA LEU A 339 1.94 2.96 -23.86
C LEU A 339 2.27 4.45 -23.73
N LEU A 340 1.33 5.24 -23.22
CA LEU A 340 1.56 6.64 -22.86
C LEU A 340 1.30 6.84 -21.37
N PHE A 341 2.34 7.18 -20.64
CA PHE A 341 2.30 7.43 -19.22
C PHE A 341 2.33 8.93 -18.90
N ILE A 342 1.43 9.34 -18.00
CA ILE A 342 1.39 10.70 -17.44
C ILE A 342 1.34 10.56 -15.92
N PRO A 343 2.31 11.11 -15.14
CA PRO A 343 2.37 10.91 -13.68
C PRO A 343 1.21 11.58 -12.93
N THR A 344 0.60 12.58 -13.50
CA THR A 344 -0.52 13.33 -12.91
C THR A 344 -1.85 12.74 -13.36
N ARG A 345 -2.77 12.54 -12.42
CA ARG A 345 -4.13 12.09 -12.73
C ARG A 345 -4.83 13.11 -13.60
N GLY A 346 -5.60 12.65 -14.59
CA GLY A 346 -6.25 13.49 -15.59
C GLY A 346 -7.26 14.50 -15.07
N ASN A 347 -7.68 14.40 -13.81
CA ASN A 347 -8.72 15.23 -13.19
C ASN A 347 -8.20 16.23 -12.15
N PHE A 348 -6.88 16.35 -11.93
CA PHE A 348 -6.33 17.40 -11.05
C PHE A 348 -5.99 18.67 -11.83
N LYS A 349 -6.90 19.08 -12.71
CA LYS A 349 -6.82 20.39 -13.37
C LYS A 349 -7.47 21.41 -12.45
N TYR A 350 -6.65 22.23 -11.82
CA TYR A 350 -7.16 23.40 -11.14
C TYR A 350 -7.47 24.48 -12.19
N LEU A 351 -8.62 25.12 -12.06
CA LEU A 351 -8.87 26.34 -12.82
C LEU A 351 -8.02 27.47 -12.27
N TYR A 352 -7.31 28.15 -13.13
CA TYR A 352 -6.56 29.33 -12.78
C TYR A 352 -6.82 30.46 -13.80
N CYS A 353 -6.67 31.67 -13.34
CA CYS A 353 -6.83 32.87 -14.18
C CYS A 353 -5.49 33.21 -14.84
N GLN A 354 -5.44 33.26 -16.17
CA GLN A 354 -4.23 33.67 -16.89
C GLN A 354 -3.84 35.14 -16.63
N LYS A 355 -4.82 36.01 -16.31
CA LYS A 355 -4.59 37.42 -16.08
C LYS A 355 -3.99 37.72 -14.71
N CYS A 356 -4.52 37.11 -13.64
CA CYS A 356 -4.09 37.40 -12.27
C CYS A 356 -3.37 36.24 -11.57
N GLY A 357 -3.22 35.09 -12.24
CA GLY A 357 -2.53 33.90 -11.70
C GLY A 357 -3.29 33.17 -10.58
N VAL A 358 -4.45 33.65 -10.15
CA VAL A 358 -5.19 33.07 -9.02
C VAL A 358 -5.83 31.76 -9.43
N THR A 359 -5.59 30.72 -8.60
CA THR A 359 -6.23 29.40 -8.72
C THR A 359 -7.56 29.42 -7.98
N HIS A 360 -8.59 28.81 -8.57
CA HIS A 360 -9.88 28.64 -7.91
C HIS A 360 -9.77 27.66 -6.75
N MET A 361 -9.92 28.16 -5.52
CA MET A 361 -9.65 27.44 -4.27
C MET A 361 -10.93 26.90 -3.63
N CYS A 362 -10.83 25.77 -2.95
CA CYS A 362 -11.91 25.27 -2.12
C CYS A 362 -12.20 26.23 -0.95
N PRO A 363 -13.47 26.58 -0.68
CA PRO A 363 -13.79 27.50 0.43
C PRO A 363 -13.45 26.91 1.81
N TYR A 364 -13.36 25.60 1.94
CA TYR A 364 -13.09 24.90 3.21
C TYR A 364 -11.67 24.36 3.35
N CYS A 365 -10.90 24.35 2.26
CA CYS A 365 -9.55 23.78 2.21
C CYS A 365 -8.59 24.74 1.51
N SER A 366 -7.32 24.74 1.90
CA SER A 366 -6.27 25.51 1.22
C SER A 366 -5.73 24.74 0.00
N VAL A 367 -6.63 24.29 -0.87
CA VAL A 367 -6.29 23.56 -2.10
C VAL A 367 -7.16 24.00 -3.27
N GLY A 368 -6.62 23.95 -4.48
CA GLY A 368 -7.38 24.17 -5.68
C GLY A 368 -8.50 23.15 -5.86
N MET A 369 -9.59 23.56 -6.47
CA MET A 369 -10.70 22.68 -6.82
C MET A 369 -10.40 21.97 -8.15
N ALA A 370 -10.55 20.64 -8.14
CA ALA A 370 -10.31 19.83 -9.33
C ALA A 370 -11.48 19.91 -10.32
N LEU A 371 -11.17 20.15 -11.59
CA LEU A 371 -12.13 20.25 -12.68
C LEU A 371 -12.57 18.87 -13.19
N HIS A 372 -13.84 18.54 -13.06
CA HIS A 372 -14.48 17.34 -13.63
C HIS A 372 -15.32 17.73 -14.86
N ARG A 373 -14.67 17.92 -16.03
CA ARG A 373 -15.33 18.39 -17.26
C ARG A 373 -16.53 17.53 -17.68
N ASN A 374 -16.40 16.21 -17.65
CA ASN A 374 -17.47 15.28 -18.05
C ASN A 374 -18.70 15.35 -17.17
N LEU A 375 -18.56 15.80 -15.92
CA LEU A 375 -19.62 15.91 -14.93
C LEU A 375 -20.01 17.37 -14.67
N ARG A 376 -19.38 18.34 -15.35
CA ARG A 376 -19.61 19.77 -15.30
C ARG A 376 -19.58 20.39 -13.90
N TYR A 377 -18.67 19.91 -13.02
CA TYR A 377 -18.48 20.49 -11.69
C TYR A 377 -16.99 20.56 -11.29
N LEU A 378 -16.72 21.42 -10.31
CA LEU A 378 -15.47 21.47 -9.56
C LEU A 378 -15.62 20.65 -8.28
N LYS A 379 -14.59 19.88 -7.89
CA LYS A 379 -14.59 19.07 -6.68
C LYS A 379 -13.31 19.24 -5.87
N CYS A 380 -13.47 19.42 -4.58
CA CYS A 380 -12.37 19.28 -3.63
C CYS A 380 -12.16 17.81 -3.26
N HIS A 381 -10.99 17.24 -3.56
CA HIS A 381 -10.69 15.84 -3.23
C HIS A 381 -10.32 15.61 -1.76
N TYR A 382 -10.24 16.67 -0.94
CA TYR A 382 -9.96 16.58 0.49
C TYR A 382 -11.22 16.53 1.35
N CYS A 383 -12.18 17.41 1.08
CA CYS A 383 -13.44 17.46 1.84
C CYS A 383 -14.66 17.00 1.04
N ASN A 384 -14.49 16.64 -0.23
CA ASN A 384 -15.55 16.29 -1.18
C ASN A 384 -16.55 17.42 -1.51
N TYR A 385 -16.28 18.66 -1.14
CA TYR A 385 -17.08 19.79 -1.56
C TYR A 385 -17.13 19.88 -3.09
N THR A 386 -18.32 20.18 -3.64
CA THR A 386 -18.55 20.31 -5.09
C THR A 386 -19.29 21.60 -5.38
N GLU A 387 -18.95 22.23 -6.51
CA GLU A 387 -19.65 23.41 -7.03
C GLU A 387 -19.63 23.41 -8.57
N ALA A 388 -20.48 24.26 -9.18
CA ALA A 388 -20.51 24.43 -10.63
C ALA A 388 -19.20 25.04 -11.16
N ILE A 389 -18.86 24.73 -12.42
CA ILE A 389 -17.70 25.33 -13.09
C ILE A 389 -17.92 26.84 -13.21
N GLN A 390 -16.97 27.60 -12.71
CA GLN A 390 -16.98 29.07 -12.83
C GLN A 390 -16.58 29.48 -14.24
N GLU A 391 -17.34 30.35 -14.87
CA GLU A 391 -17.05 30.89 -16.22
C GLU A 391 -16.01 31.99 -16.17
N SER A 392 -15.94 32.72 -15.07
CA SER A 392 -15.04 33.85 -14.86
C SER A 392 -14.23 33.75 -13.58
N CYS A 393 -13.12 34.46 -13.54
CA CYS A 393 -12.28 34.54 -12.35
C CYS A 393 -13.01 35.27 -11.21
N THR A 394 -13.15 34.61 -10.08
CA THR A 394 -13.78 35.21 -8.87
C THR A 394 -13.00 36.36 -8.28
N HIS A 395 -11.70 36.52 -8.65
CA HIS A 395 -10.86 37.63 -8.17
C HIS A 395 -10.83 38.85 -9.10
N CYS A 396 -10.74 38.66 -10.42
CA CYS A 396 -10.58 39.79 -11.36
C CYS A 396 -11.59 39.79 -12.52
N GLY A 397 -12.58 38.89 -12.53
CA GLY A 397 -13.63 38.82 -13.57
C GLY A 397 -13.15 38.32 -14.94
N HIS A 398 -11.87 38.00 -15.12
CA HIS A 398 -11.33 37.58 -16.42
C HIS A 398 -11.90 36.24 -16.88
N THR A 399 -12.16 36.13 -18.20
CA THR A 399 -12.59 34.92 -18.91
C THR A 399 -11.68 34.67 -20.13
N PRO A 400 -11.45 33.43 -20.55
CA PRO A 400 -11.79 32.16 -19.89
C PRO A 400 -10.81 31.81 -18.76
N LEU A 401 -11.24 30.96 -17.83
CA LEU A 401 -10.33 30.27 -16.91
C LEU A 401 -9.68 29.11 -17.64
N THR A 402 -8.39 28.90 -17.41
CA THR A 402 -7.60 27.82 -18.03
C THR A 402 -7.13 26.80 -17.03
N SER A 403 -6.74 25.63 -17.50
CA SER A 403 -6.15 24.60 -16.64
C SER A 403 -4.65 24.44 -16.94
N GLN A 404 -3.84 24.41 -15.89
CA GLN A 404 -2.40 24.14 -16.02
C GLN A 404 -2.16 22.63 -16.13
N ARG A 405 -1.38 22.15 -17.04
CA ARG A 405 -0.88 20.79 -17.27
C ARG A 405 -1.78 19.90 -18.12
N MET A 406 -1.09 19.12 -18.98
CA MET A 406 -1.72 18.06 -19.75
C MET A 406 -2.12 16.91 -18.84
N GLY A 407 -3.39 16.52 -18.90
CA GLY A 407 -3.91 15.32 -18.25
C GLY A 407 -4.18 14.19 -19.25
N THR A 408 -4.60 13.02 -18.74
CA THR A 408 -4.92 11.87 -19.60
C THR A 408 -6.06 12.17 -20.60
N VAL A 409 -7.06 12.94 -20.21
CA VAL A 409 -8.18 13.31 -21.10
C VAL A 409 -7.71 14.18 -22.27
N GLU A 410 -6.89 15.19 -21.99
CA GLU A 410 -6.39 16.12 -23.03
C GLU A 410 -5.41 15.45 -23.99
N ALA A 411 -4.52 14.60 -23.44
CA ALA A 411 -3.65 13.77 -24.27
C ALA A 411 -4.46 12.85 -25.18
N LYS A 412 -5.55 12.27 -24.66
CA LYS A 412 -6.49 11.45 -25.43
C LYS A 412 -7.13 12.24 -26.57
N GLU A 413 -7.72 13.42 -26.27
CA GLU A 413 -8.36 14.30 -27.24
C GLU A 413 -7.37 14.71 -28.36
N MET A 414 -6.13 15.06 -28.01
CA MET A 414 -5.08 15.39 -28.99
C MET A 414 -4.75 14.23 -29.90
N ILE A 415 -4.63 13.02 -29.36
CA ILE A 415 -4.30 11.83 -30.15
C ILE A 415 -5.48 11.40 -31.02
N GLU A 416 -6.72 11.41 -30.50
CA GLU A 416 -7.93 11.09 -31.26
C GLU A 416 -8.15 12.07 -32.42
N SER A 417 -7.83 13.35 -32.24
CA SER A 417 -7.87 14.35 -33.32
C SER A 417 -6.81 14.13 -34.38
N ALA A 418 -5.61 13.68 -33.98
CA ALA A 418 -4.50 13.46 -34.90
C ALA A 418 -4.55 12.07 -35.59
N ILE A 419 -5.07 11.05 -34.91
CA ILE A 419 -5.13 9.66 -35.37
C ILE A 419 -6.53 9.10 -35.03
N PRO A 420 -7.57 9.48 -35.78
CA PRO A 420 -8.97 9.13 -35.47
C PRO A 420 -9.27 7.61 -35.44
N SER A 421 -8.49 6.80 -36.12
CA SER A 421 -8.63 5.33 -36.16
C SER A 421 -7.96 4.61 -35.00
N MET A 422 -7.18 5.30 -34.15
CA MET A 422 -6.49 4.70 -33.03
C MET A 422 -7.45 4.51 -31.85
N VAL A 423 -7.68 3.26 -31.44
CA VAL A 423 -8.49 2.95 -30.26
C VAL A 423 -7.63 3.10 -29.00
N ILE A 424 -8.00 4.05 -28.13
CA ILE A 424 -7.28 4.39 -26.90
C ILE A 424 -8.01 3.80 -25.69
N GLU A 425 -7.33 3.01 -24.91
CA GLU A 425 -7.81 2.51 -23.62
C GLU A 425 -7.25 3.39 -22.48
N GLN A 426 -8.13 4.11 -21.81
CA GLN A 426 -7.75 4.97 -20.69
C GLN A 426 -7.64 4.18 -19.40
N PHE A 427 -6.45 4.17 -18.80
CA PHE A 427 -6.09 3.33 -17.66
C PHE A 427 -5.77 4.17 -16.41
N ASP A 428 -6.80 4.77 -15.85
CA ASP A 428 -6.73 5.54 -14.61
C ASP A 428 -7.87 5.15 -13.64
N ARG A 429 -7.81 5.64 -12.40
CA ARG A 429 -8.81 5.29 -11.38
C ARG A 429 -10.20 5.84 -11.67
N ASP A 430 -10.31 6.88 -12.49
CA ASP A 430 -11.58 7.54 -12.79
C ASP A 430 -12.32 6.76 -13.89
N SER A 431 -11.58 6.23 -14.86
CA SER A 431 -12.11 5.39 -15.94
C SER A 431 -12.35 3.96 -15.48
N ILE A 432 -11.40 3.39 -14.70
CA ILE A 432 -11.44 2.00 -14.22
C ILE A 432 -11.90 1.96 -12.76
N THR A 433 -13.20 2.11 -12.55
CA THR A 433 -13.82 2.15 -11.21
C THR A 433 -14.12 0.77 -10.62
N THR A 434 -14.20 -0.29 -11.45
CA THR A 434 -14.58 -1.65 -11.04
C THR A 434 -13.62 -2.71 -11.59
N ALA A 435 -13.54 -3.85 -10.90
CA ALA A 435 -12.75 -5.01 -11.36
C ALA A 435 -13.24 -5.55 -12.73
N SER A 436 -14.54 -5.44 -13.03
CA SER A 436 -15.10 -5.84 -14.32
C SER A 436 -14.62 -4.94 -15.46
N LYS A 437 -14.61 -3.62 -15.25
CA LYS A 437 -14.07 -2.66 -16.21
C LYS A 437 -12.57 -2.91 -16.46
N LEU A 438 -11.81 -3.14 -15.39
CA LEU A 438 -10.39 -3.51 -15.49
C LEU A 438 -10.20 -4.76 -16.37
N LYS A 439 -10.93 -5.82 -16.07
CA LYS A 439 -10.85 -7.08 -16.82
C LYS A 439 -11.19 -6.89 -18.32
N LYS A 440 -12.22 -6.10 -18.62
CA LYS A 440 -12.63 -5.80 -20.01
C LYS A 440 -11.55 -5.00 -20.75
N ALA A 441 -11.01 -3.95 -20.11
CA ALA A 441 -9.95 -3.11 -20.68
C ALA A 441 -8.69 -3.94 -21.00
N LEU A 442 -8.24 -4.75 -20.03
CA LEU A 442 -7.10 -5.64 -20.21
C LEU A 442 -7.31 -6.65 -21.35
N LYS A 443 -8.50 -7.25 -21.42
CA LYS A 443 -8.82 -8.23 -22.48
C LYS A 443 -8.84 -7.59 -23.87
N ARG A 444 -9.41 -6.38 -24.02
CA ARG A 444 -9.38 -5.65 -25.30
C ARG A 444 -7.96 -5.36 -25.74
N PHE A 445 -7.11 -4.93 -24.81
CA PHE A 445 -5.72 -4.65 -25.13
C PHE A 445 -4.93 -5.94 -25.46
N GLU A 446 -5.13 -7.02 -24.71
CA GLU A 446 -4.53 -8.33 -24.98
C GLU A 446 -4.93 -8.88 -26.36
N ASN A 447 -6.20 -8.71 -26.74
CA ASN A 447 -6.74 -9.10 -28.05
C ASN A 447 -6.37 -8.14 -29.19
N LYS A 448 -5.60 -7.07 -28.94
CA LYS A 448 -5.26 -6.00 -29.91
C LYS A 448 -6.47 -5.21 -30.43
N GLU A 449 -7.61 -5.24 -29.73
CA GLU A 449 -8.78 -4.41 -30.03
C GLU A 449 -8.56 -2.93 -29.66
N SER A 450 -7.56 -2.64 -28.81
CA SER A 450 -7.08 -1.30 -28.50
C SER A 450 -5.56 -1.19 -28.75
N HIS A 451 -5.13 -0.02 -29.20
CA HIS A 451 -3.79 0.21 -29.76
C HIS A 451 -2.88 0.97 -28.81
N LEU A 452 -3.46 1.81 -27.94
CA LEU A 452 -2.76 2.64 -26.99
C LEU A 452 -3.32 2.46 -25.58
N LEU A 453 -2.46 2.15 -24.63
CA LEU A 453 -2.76 2.31 -23.19
C LEU A 453 -2.32 3.71 -22.73
N LEU A 454 -3.26 4.54 -22.37
CA LEU A 454 -3.02 5.87 -21.84
C LEU A 454 -3.38 5.91 -20.36
N GLY A 455 -2.44 6.27 -19.48
CA GLY A 455 -2.81 6.31 -18.06
C GLY A 455 -1.72 6.80 -17.12
N THR A 456 -2.00 6.58 -15.83
CA THR A 456 -1.18 7.04 -14.71
C THR A 456 -0.45 5.85 -14.05
N GLN A 457 -0.09 5.97 -12.78
CA GLN A 457 0.62 4.94 -12.00
C GLN A 457 0.01 3.52 -12.08
N MET A 458 -1.25 3.36 -12.53
CA MET A 458 -1.82 2.03 -12.76
C MET A 458 -1.08 1.26 -13.87
N LEU A 459 -0.47 1.96 -14.84
CA LEU A 459 0.28 1.35 -15.93
C LEU A 459 1.63 0.76 -15.49
N SER A 460 2.23 1.29 -14.43
CA SER A 460 3.52 0.80 -13.93
C SER A 460 3.43 -0.58 -13.27
N LYS A 461 2.21 -1.06 -12.94
CA LYS A 461 2.00 -2.20 -12.03
C LYS A 461 1.29 -3.38 -12.69
N GLY A 462 1.78 -4.58 -12.43
CA GLY A 462 1.02 -5.85 -12.46
C GLY A 462 0.58 -6.42 -13.81
N HIS A 463 0.91 -5.84 -14.96
CA HIS A 463 0.47 -6.34 -16.26
C HIS A 463 1.62 -6.58 -17.23
N ASP A 464 1.62 -7.72 -17.86
CA ASP A 464 2.59 -8.11 -18.87
C ASP A 464 1.95 -8.03 -20.25
N TYR A 465 2.45 -7.11 -21.08
CA TYR A 465 2.00 -6.94 -22.46
C TYR A 465 3.15 -7.23 -23.41
N ALA A 466 3.02 -8.30 -24.17
CA ALA A 466 4.07 -8.74 -25.08
C ALA A 466 4.26 -7.81 -26.30
N ASN A 467 3.22 -7.07 -26.69
CA ASN A 467 3.17 -6.33 -27.95
C ASN A 467 3.47 -4.83 -27.83
N ILE A 468 3.83 -4.32 -26.64
CA ILE A 468 4.20 -2.91 -26.49
C ILE A 468 5.63 -2.71 -26.99
N THR A 469 5.76 -2.00 -28.10
CA THR A 469 7.04 -1.66 -28.73
C THR A 469 7.38 -0.17 -28.63
N LEU A 470 6.44 0.67 -28.17
CA LEU A 470 6.65 2.09 -27.93
C LEU A 470 6.09 2.47 -26.56
N SER A 471 6.93 3.07 -25.72
CA SER A 471 6.49 3.73 -24.46
C SER A 471 6.85 5.21 -24.50
N ILE A 472 5.88 6.07 -24.18
CA ILE A 472 6.08 7.50 -24.02
C ILE A 472 5.82 7.87 -22.55
N ILE A 473 6.77 8.54 -21.92
CA ILE A 473 6.71 8.93 -20.50
C ILE A 473 6.78 10.45 -20.45
N LEU A 474 5.65 11.08 -20.12
CA LEU A 474 5.55 12.55 -20.01
C LEU A 474 5.70 13.00 -18.57
N GLY A 475 6.32 14.15 -18.36
CA GLY A 475 6.31 14.89 -17.10
C GLY A 475 6.92 14.17 -15.90
N ILE A 476 7.90 13.31 -16.08
CA ILE A 476 8.58 12.58 -14.99
C ILE A 476 9.27 13.53 -14.01
N ASP A 477 9.71 14.70 -14.45
CA ASP A 477 10.35 15.73 -13.63
C ASP A 477 9.45 16.25 -12.52
N TYR A 478 8.12 16.15 -12.69
CA TYR A 478 7.19 16.51 -11.63
C TYR A 478 7.43 15.72 -10.35
N ILE A 479 7.85 14.46 -10.48
CA ILE A 479 8.11 13.60 -9.31
C ILE A 479 9.41 14.03 -8.63
N LEU A 480 10.42 14.45 -9.39
CA LEU A 480 11.67 15.02 -8.84
C LEU A 480 11.41 16.32 -8.06
N GLY A 481 10.44 17.13 -8.48
CA GLY A 481 10.08 18.38 -7.83
C GLY A 481 9.18 18.24 -6.59
N LEU A 482 8.82 17.03 -6.17
CA LEU A 482 8.05 16.83 -4.94
C LEU A 482 8.92 17.09 -3.71
N GLY A 483 8.36 17.73 -2.69
CA GLY A 483 9.02 17.93 -1.39
C GLY A 483 9.09 16.64 -0.55
N ASP A 484 9.45 15.53 -1.16
CA ASP A 484 9.58 14.19 -0.55
C ASP A 484 11.05 13.78 -0.64
N TYR A 485 11.65 13.35 0.47
CA TYR A 485 13.04 12.91 0.49
C TYR A 485 13.32 11.72 -0.45
N ARG A 486 12.29 10.96 -0.84
CA ARG A 486 12.36 9.86 -1.79
C ARG A 486 12.03 10.27 -3.23
N ALA A 487 11.94 11.58 -3.54
CA ALA A 487 11.52 12.04 -4.86
C ALA A 487 12.38 11.45 -5.99
N ARG A 488 13.71 11.39 -5.79
CA ARG A 488 14.66 10.80 -6.74
C ARG A 488 14.46 9.28 -6.88
N GLU A 489 14.35 8.56 -5.76
CA GLU A 489 14.06 7.11 -5.72
C GLU A 489 12.74 6.80 -6.43
N ARG A 490 11.68 7.55 -6.14
CA ARG A 490 10.36 7.38 -6.76
C ARG A 490 10.35 7.65 -8.26
N ALA A 491 11.04 8.72 -8.70
CA ALA A 491 11.13 9.06 -10.12
C ALA A 491 11.88 7.96 -10.89
N MET A 492 13.03 7.53 -10.38
CA MET A 492 13.86 6.51 -11.00
C MET A 492 13.16 5.14 -11.03
N SER A 493 12.58 4.72 -9.90
CA SER A 493 11.80 3.47 -9.80
C SER A 493 10.64 3.46 -10.79
N LEU A 494 9.86 4.54 -10.84
CA LEU A 494 8.71 4.64 -11.75
C LEU A 494 9.13 4.60 -13.21
N LEU A 495 10.19 5.32 -13.58
CA LEU A 495 10.73 5.33 -14.93
C LEU A 495 11.12 3.92 -15.39
N ILE A 496 11.90 3.20 -14.58
CA ILE A 496 12.33 1.83 -14.88
C ILE A 496 11.16 0.86 -14.98
N GLN A 497 10.16 0.98 -14.10
CA GLN A 497 8.98 0.13 -14.12
C GLN A 497 8.16 0.33 -15.40
N ILE A 498 7.95 1.58 -15.83
CA ILE A 498 7.19 1.87 -17.05
C ILE A 498 7.98 1.45 -18.30
N ALA A 499 9.26 1.80 -18.37
CA ALA A 499 10.14 1.34 -19.43
C ALA A 499 10.21 -0.21 -19.49
N GLY A 500 10.06 -0.86 -18.35
CA GLY A 500 9.99 -2.33 -18.22
C GLY A 500 8.70 -2.95 -18.77
N ARG A 501 7.66 -2.16 -19.07
CA ARG A 501 6.40 -2.67 -19.68
C ARG A 501 6.50 -2.84 -21.18
N SER A 502 7.39 -2.12 -21.85
CA SER A 502 7.70 -2.30 -23.26
C SER A 502 8.90 -3.23 -23.46
N GLY A 503 9.01 -3.78 -24.67
CA GLY A 503 10.16 -4.59 -25.05
C GLY A 503 10.18 -5.97 -24.39
N ARG A 504 9.03 -6.60 -24.16
CA ARG A 504 8.98 -7.94 -23.55
C ARG A 504 9.10 -9.09 -24.53
N ALA A 505 8.72 -8.89 -25.79
CA ALA A 505 8.83 -9.90 -26.84
C ALA A 505 9.67 -9.42 -28.03
N LYS A 506 9.71 -8.10 -28.27
CA LYS A 506 10.43 -7.44 -29.36
C LYS A 506 11.21 -6.26 -28.81
N SER A 507 12.16 -5.72 -29.58
CA SER A 507 12.81 -4.45 -29.28
C SER A 507 11.78 -3.33 -29.14
N ALA A 508 12.06 -2.34 -28.30
CA ALA A 508 11.14 -1.25 -28.04
C ALA A 508 11.85 0.09 -27.94
N ASP A 509 11.13 1.14 -28.34
CA ASP A 509 11.52 2.52 -28.15
C ASP A 509 10.86 3.08 -26.90
N VAL A 510 11.63 3.79 -26.08
CA VAL A 510 11.15 4.49 -24.87
C VAL A 510 11.48 5.96 -25.00
N ILE A 511 10.46 6.80 -25.11
CA ILE A 511 10.59 8.26 -25.18
C ILE A 511 10.33 8.82 -23.78
N ILE A 512 11.30 9.55 -23.25
CA ILE A 512 11.24 10.13 -21.93
C ILE A 512 11.26 11.66 -22.08
N GLN A 513 10.19 12.31 -21.61
CA GLN A 513 10.14 13.76 -21.57
C GLN A 513 10.67 14.24 -20.24
N SER A 514 11.87 14.84 -20.28
CA SER A 514 12.57 15.35 -19.10
C SER A 514 13.60 16.39 -19.47
N SER A 515 13.75 17.40 -18.62
CA SER A 515 14.87 18.34 -18.61
C SER A 515 16.07 17.85 -17.80
N ASN A 516 15.91 16.73 -17.06
CA ASN A 516 16.94 16.11 -16.22
C ASN A 516 17.53 14.85 -16.88
N LYS A 517 17.83 14.94 -18.19
CA LYS A 517 18.36 13.82 -18.97
C LYS A 517 19.56 13.16 -18.29
N ASP A 518 20.55 13.93 -17.88
CA ASP A 518 21.80 13.39 -17.33
C ASP A 518 21.58 12.56 -16.07
N PHE A 519 20.65 12.97 -15.22
CA PHE A 519 20.27 12.21 -14.03
C PHE A 519 19.66 10.86 -14.40
N PHE A 520 18.70 10.82 -15.32
CA PHE A 520 18.02 9.58 -15.67
C PHE A 520 18.93 8.64 -16.49
N ASP A 521 19.68 9.17 -17.44
CA ASP A 521 20.53 8.38 -18.34
C ASP A 521 21.64 7.64 -17.57
N LEU A 522 22.16 8.27 -16.51
CA LEU A 522 23.20 7.69 -15.65
C LEU A 522 22.78 6.36 -15.01
N TYR A 523 21.50 6.22 -14.62
CA TYR A 523 21.03 5.08 -13.81
C TYR A 523 19.99 4.19 -14.52
N LEU A 524 19.56 4.54 -15.73
CA LEU A 524 18.46 3.87 -16.41
C LEU A 524 18.74 2.37 -16.62
N ASN A 525 19.99 2.00 -16.83
CA ASN A 525 20.43 0.63 -17.05
C ASN A 525 21.02 -0.03 -15.79
N ASP A 526 21.28 0.73 -14.73
CA ASP A 526 21.84 0.23 -13.47
C ASP A 526 21.20 0.90 -12.26
N TYR A 527 20.04 0.38 -11.85
CA TYR A 527 19.37 0.87 -10.65
C TYR A 527 20.16 0.60 -9.37
N GLU A 528 21.06 -0.37 -9.35
CA GLU A 528 21.90 -0.65 -8.19
C GLU A 528 22.96 0.45 -8.01
N ALA A 529 23.50 1.00 -9.09
CA ALA A 529 24.38 2.19 -9.03
C ALA A 529 23.61 3.37 -8.44
N PHE A 530 22.36 3.61 -8.88
CA PHE A 530 21.49 4.63 -8.28
C PHE A 530 21.35 4.44 -6.76
N LEU A 531 21.06 3.22 -6.30
CA LEU A 531 20.88 2.95 -4.86
C LEU A 531 22.18 3.23 -4.06
N LYS A 532 23.34 2.89 -4.62
CA LYS A 532 24.64 3.16 -3.97
C LYS A 532 24.90 4.66 -3.85
N ASP A 533 24.66 5.40 -4.90
CA ASP A 533 24.86 6.85 -4.91
C ASP A 533 23.83 7.56 -4.01
N GLU A 534 22.57 7.12 -4.04
CA GLU A 534 21.51 7.71 -3.22
C GLU A 534 21.76 7.52 -1.71
N MET A 535 22.47 6.45 -1.30
CA MET A 535 22.86 6.27 0.09
C MET A 535 23.71 7.43 0.61
N PHE A 536 24.63 7.97 -0.19
CA PHE A 536 25.43 9.14 0.20
C PHE A 536 24.59 10.40 0.40
N PHE A 537 23.54 10.59 -0.42
CA PHE A 537 22.66 11.76 -0.31
C PHE A 537 21.73 11.71 0.91
N VAL A 538 21.41 10.53 1.43
CA VAL A 538 20.51 10.38 2.57
C VAL A 538 21.23 10.07 3.88
N GLU A 539 22.55 9.81 3.84
CA GLU A 539 23.35 9.55 5.02
C GLU A 539 23.20 10.69 6.03
N ASP A 540 23.04 10.37 7.30
CA ASP A 540 22.81 11.29 8.42
C ASP A 540 21.53 12.15 8.36
N MET A 541 20.74 12.04 7.30
CA MET A 541 19.54 12.89 7.14
C MET A 541 18.22 12.12 7.10
N TYR A 542 18.21 10.96 6.40
CA TYR A 542 16.95 10.26 6.10
C TYR A 542 17.08 8.74 6.29
N PRO A 543 15.95 7.99 6.26
CA PRO A 543 16.01 6.53 6.23
C PRO A 543 16.85 6.03 5.03
N PRO A 544 17.66 4.95 5.22
CA PRO A 544 17.62 4.00 6.33
C PRO A 544 18.41 4.39 7.59
N PHE A 545 19.17 5.46 7.58
CA PHE A 545 20.09 5.85 8.66
C PHE A 545 19.36 6.55 9.81
N MET A 546 18.38 7.39 9.50
CA MET A 546 17.58 8.13 10.49
C MET A 546 16.15 7.61 10.54
N SER A 547 15.56 7.60 11.71
CA SER A 547 14.12 7.36 11.90
C SER A 547 13.36 8.67 11.80
N LEU A 548 12.24 8.68 11.09
CA LEU A 548 11.42 9.87 10.87
C LEU A 548 10.04 9.72 11.53
N ALA A 549 9.53 10.83 12.04
CA ALA A 549 8.14 10.92 12.49
C ALA A 549 7.56 12.29 12.13
N ARG A 550 6.27 12.30 11.84
CA ARG A 550 5.49 13.52 11.63
C ARG A 550 4.42 13.61 12.71
N ILE A 551 4.30 14.77 13.32
CA ILE A 551 3.18 15.14 14.16
C ILE A 551 2.29 16.10 13.37
N LEU A 552 1.02 15.80 13.27
CA LEU A 552 0.00 16.65 12.66
C LEU A 552 -0.95 17.16 13.74
N ILE A 553 -1.11 18.47 13.80
CA ILE A 553 -2.05 19.17 14.69
C ILE A 553 -3.14 19.78 13.81
N SER A 554 -4.42 19.53 14.14
CA SER A 554 -5.55 20.05 13.38
C SER A 554 -6.60 20.65 14.30
N HIS A 555 -6.96 21.93 14.12
CA HIS A 555 -7.98 22.60 14.93
C HIS A 555 -8.78 23.62 14.11
N VAL A 556 -10.06 23.86 14.46
CA VAL A 556 -10.92 24.84 13.79
C VAL A 556 -10.47 26.29 14.01
N LYS A 557 -9.77 26.58 15.10
CA LYS A 557 -9.15 27.88 15.38
C LYS A 557 -7.65 27.79 15.13
N GLU A 558 -7.12 28.66 14.27
CA GLU A 558 -5.71 28.69 13.89
C GLU A 558 -4.79 28.93 15.09
N GLU A 559 -5.13 29.92 15.91
CA GLU A 559 -4.38 30.28 17.11
C GLU A 559 -4.20 29.09 18.09
N LYS A 560 -5.26 28.27 18.25
CA LYS A 560 -5.19 27.07 19.09
C LYS A 560 -4.29 26.00 18.47
N ALA A 561 -4.37 25.80 17.15
CA ALA A 561 -3.48 24.85 16.46
C ALA A 561 -2.01 25.29 16.59
N SER A 562 -1.74 26.59 16.39
CA SER A 562 -0.40 27.17 16.54
C SER A 562 0.12 27.03 17.99
N LYS A 563 -0.69 27.35 19.00
CA LYS A 563 -0.32 27.21 20.41
C LYS A 563 0.03 25.77 20.76
N ILE A 564 -0.84 24.81 20.40
CA ILE A 564 -0.58 23.36 20.63
C ILE A 564 0.74 22.96 19.97
N THR A 565 1.03 23.46 18.77
CA THR A 565 2.27 23.18 18.05
C THR A 565 3.48 23.69 18.83
N LEU A 566 3.47 24.92 19.31
CA LEU A 566 4.57 25.51 20.08
C LEU A 566 4.77 24.81 21.43
N ASP A 567 3.68 24.49 22.12
CA ASP A 567 3.73 23.73 23.39
C ASP A 567 4.34 22.35 23.18
N THR A 568 3.98 21.68 22.07
CA THR A 568 4.53 20.37 21.68
C THR A 568 6.02 20.47 21.35
N VAL A 569 6.42 21.48 20.56
CA VAL A 569 7.83 21.77 20.23
C VAL A 569 8.65 22.02 21.48
N THR A 570 8.13 22.79 22.44
CA THR A 570 8.82 23.09 23.71
C THR A 570 9.12 21.82 24.49
N LYS A 571 8.16 20.91 24.60
CA LYS A 571 8.36 19.59 25.24
C LYS A 571 9.35 18.71 24.50
N LEU A 572 9.29 18.71 23.16
CA LEU A 572 10.20 17.90 22.34
C LEU A 572 11.66 18.35 22.46
N LYS A 573 11.94 19.64 22.71
CA LYS A 573 13.29 20.17 22.94
C LYS A 573 13.98 19.63 24.21
N GLU A 574 13.23 19.00 25.11
CA GLU A 574 13.81 18.31 26.28
C GLU A 574 14.58 17.03 25.86
N PHE A 575 14.30 16.49 24.68
CA PHE A 575 14.94 15.30 24.11
C PHE A 575 16.08 15.70 23.18
N LYS A 576 17.29 15.88 23.71
CA LYS A 576 18.46 16.41 22.98
C LYS A 576 18.85 15.64 21.73
N ASP A 577 18.61 14.31 21.71
CA ASP A 577 18.93 13.43 20.57
C ASP A 577 17.84 13.42 19.49
N VAL A 578 16.71 14.11 19.71
CA VAL A 578 15.63 14.24 18.74
C VAL A 578 15.73 15.58 18.06
N GLU A 579 16.00 15.56 16.77
CA GLU A 579 16.06 16.78 15.98
C GLU A 579 14.66 17.16 15.49
N ILE A 580 14.30 18.42 15.69
CA ILE A 580 13.12 19.04 15.09
C ILE A 580 13.58 19.64 13.77
N VAL A 581 13.37 18.90 12.66
CA VAL A 581 13.75 19.33 11.31
C VAL A 581 13.02 20.59 10.90
N GLY A 582 11.75 20.72 11.31
CA GLY A 582 10.93 21.88 11.08
C GLY A 582 9.56 21.78 11.72
N HIS A 583 8.94 22.92 11.95
CA HIS A 583 7.55 23.01 12.41
C HIS A 583 6.88 24.26 11.84
N GLY A 584 5.57 24.20 11.64
CA GLY A 584 4.80 25.31 11.11
C GLY A 584 3.50 24.85 10.45
N LYS A 585 2.90 25.73 9.65
CA LYS A 585 1.73 25.38 8.85
C LYS A 585 2.04 24.21 7.91
N ALA A 586 1.11 23.26 7.83
CA ALA A 586 1.22 22.17 6.88
C ALA A 586 1.16 22.71 5.44
N PRO A 587 1.76 22.02 4.42
CA PRO A 587 1.68 22.44 3.02
C PRO A 587 0.23 22.64 2.53
N ILE A 588 -0.71 21.87 3.08
CA ILE A 588 -2.15 22.14 2.95
C ILE A 588 -2.62 22.69 4.30
N GLU A 589 -2.64 24.01 4.41
CA GLU A 589 -2.87 24.73 5.67
C GLU A 589 -4.26 24.46 6.27
N ARG A 590 -5.29 24.21 5.42
CA ARG A 590 -6.66 24.00 5.88
C ARG A 590 -7.33 22.86 5.12
N VAL A 591 -7.98 21.96 5.87
CA VAL A 591 -8.79 20.85 5.34
C VAL A 591 -10.09 20.76 6.15
N ALA A 592 -11.24 20.75 5.48
CA ALA A 592 -12.56 20.67 6.10
C ALA A 592 -12.71 21.64 7.28
N ASN A 593 -12.37 22.92 7.06
CA ASN A 593 -12.38 24.02 8.06
C ASN A 593 -11.44 23.85 9.26
N LYS A 594 -10.50 22.91 9.24
CA LYS A 594 -9.47 22.79 10.28
C LYS A 594 -8.13 23.28 9.76
N TYR A 595 -7.52 24.20 10.49
CA TYR A 595 -6.14 24.62 10.27
C TYR A 595 -5.19 23.53 10.70
N ARG A 596 -4.14 23.29 9.90
CA ARG A 596 -3.21 22.18 10.05
C ARG A 596 -1.78 22.69 10.23
N PHE A 597 -1.10 22.14 11.22
CA PHE A 597 0.30 22.38 11.53
C PHE A 597 1.05 21.05 11.58
N ASN A 598 2.27 21.04 11.08
CA ASN A 598 3.15 19.88 11.12
C ASN A 598 4.36 20.16 12.02
N ILE A 599 4.86 19.11 12.69
CA ILE A 599 6.20 19.06 13.26
C ILE A 599 6.87 17.84 12.65
N LEU A 600 8.02 18.03 12.04
CA LEU A 600 8.82 16.96 11.45
C LEU A 600 10.01 16.66 12.36
N LEU A 601 10.19 15.40 12.73
CA LEU A 601 11.21 14.91 13.65
C LEU A 601 12.08 13.87 12.96
N ARG A 602 13.36 13.88 13.30
CA ARG A 602 14.29 12.79 12.99
C ARG A 602 15.17 12.45 14.18
N CYS A 603 15.60 11.20 14.23
CA CYS A 603 16.48 10.69 15.26
C CYS A 603 17.18 9.43 14.76
N GLU A 604 18.47 9.28 15.04
CA GLU A 604 19.22 8.06 14.74
C GLU A 604 18.60 6.85 15.45
N LYS A 605 18.38 6.97 16.75
CA LYS A 605 17.84 5.90 17.60
C LYS A 605 16.31 5.94 17.66
N ARG A 606 15.68 4.98 17.01
CA ARG A 606 14.21 4.83 16.98
C ARG A 606 13.56 4.78 18.37
N SER A 607 14.21 4.13 19.34
CA SER A 607 13.71 4.04 20.71
C SER A 607 13.61 5.40 21.41
N ILE A 608 14.57 6.30 21.16
CA ILE A 608 14.56 7.67 21.68
C ILE A 608 13.43 8.48 21.03
N LEU A 609 13.28 8.37 19.71
CA LEU A 609 12.19 9.02 18.99
C LEU A 609 10.82 8.58 19.52
N LEU A 610 10.61 7.27 19.71
CA LEU A 610 9.36 6.75 20.28
C LEU A 610 9.11 7.28 21.69
N LYS A 611 10.14 7.34 22.56
CA LYS A 611 10.02 7.88 23.91
C LYS A 611 9.58 9.35 23.88
N ALA A 612 10.18 10.17 23.04
CA ALA A 612 9.81 11.57 22.85
C ALA A 612 8.37 11.73 22.35
N LEU A 613 7.99 10.93 21.36
CA LEU A 613 6.64 10.95 20.80
C LEU A 613 5.57 10.52 21.82
N HIS A 614 5.86 9.50 22.66
CA HIS A 614 4.95 9.10 23.74
C HIS A 614 4.79 10.19 24.81
N ALA A 615 5.83 10.95 25.13
CA ALA A 615 5.78 12.05 26.09
C ALA A 615 4.86 13.20 25.64
N VAL A 616 4.70 13.40 24.32
CA VAL A 616 3.84 14.46 23.77
C VAL A 616 2.49 13.95 23.27
N ASN A 617 2.27 12.62 23.24
CA ASN A 617 1.04 12.03 22.70
C ASN A 617 -0.20 12.47 23.50
N ASN A 618 -1.16 13.06 22.82
CA ASN A 618 -2.44 13.45 23.39
C ASN A 618 -3.55 13.45 22.30
N PRO A 619 -4.84 13.52 22.66
CA PRO A 619 -5.95 13.45 21.69
C PRO A 619 -5.99 14.56 20.64
N LEU A 620 -5.27 15.67 20.82
CA LEU A 620 -5.26 16.82 19.92
C LEU A 620 -4.22 16.70 18.80
N ILE A 621 -3.34 15.70 18.88
CA ILE A 621 -2.28 15.47 17.90
C ILE A 621 -2.42 14.11 17.23
N GLU A 622 -1.97 14.03 16.01
CA GLU A 622 -1.84 12.79 15.26
C GLU A 622 -0.36 12.51 15.00
N ILE A 623 0.11 11.34 15.39
CA ILE A 623 1.49 10.92 15.17
C ILE A 623 1.53 9.92 14.02
N ASP A 624 2.42 10.15 13.07
CA ASP A 624 2.72 9.25 11.98
C ASP A 624 4.19 8.83 12.05
N MET A 625 4.41 7.64 12.59
CA MET A 625 5.75 7.03 12.66
C MET A 625 6.13 6.45 11.30
N ASP A 626 7.40 6.59 10.90
CA ASP A 626 7.89 6.21 9.56
C ASP A 626 7.05 6.89 8.46
N ALA A 627 6.86 8.20 8.56
CA ALA A 627 6.09 8.97 7.60
C ALA A 627 6.77 8.93 6.22
N LEU A 628 5.99 8.62 5.19
CA LEU A 628 6.45 8.59 3.80
C LEU A 628 6.22 9.91 3.07
N ASP A 629 5.34 10.75 3.60
CA ASP A 629 4.91 11.99 2.99
C ASP A 629 4.86 13.09 4.06
N PHE A 630 5.41 14.24 3.74
CA PHE A 630 5.47 15.41 4.63
C PHE A 630 4.44 16.49 4.25
N SER A 631 3.63 16.25 3.21
CA SER A 631 2.56 17.16 2.74
C SER A 631 1.28 17.12 3.57
#